data_2dc6b4a863870c7d217025f099d2962d
#
_entry.id   2dc6b4a863870c7d217025f099d2962d
#
_cell.length_a   1.000
_cell.length_b   1.000
_cell.length_c   1.000
_cell.angle_alpha   90.00
_cell.angle_beta   90.00
_cell.angle_gamma   90.00
#
_symmetry.space_group_name_H-M   'P 1'
#
loop_
_entity.id
_entity.type
_entity.pdbx_description
1 polymer ?
#
loop_
_entity_poly.entity_id
_entity_poly.type
_entity_poly.pdbx_seq_one_letter_code
_entity_poly.pdbx_strand_id
1 'polypeptide(L)'
;MKGKTGNSQSGFTLVELMISVTLGLIITSSMVQVYQSNNKLQTYNYALSNIQQDGRYIISALRQSLMMVGMYNEFSANLDRSVDVEIEGRFIKDHPVVLEADFALEPTLGSKEGTGSNPDSLVINMMDVDSCTGSNFDFADGSEFHTVNEYFLDETTLRCRGHDGRFLRGLKPNGASGQSVALLENVHNFQVLYGISQPTAGVETGAVTSWISADRLVAFVNADGSLPVVGIKLAMLIKNDDDIVIENTRSLKMLGHDKFTPSDDGLYRVFETVIVFRNVWHEVTAGG
;
A
#
# COMPACT_ATOMS: atom_id res chain seq x y z
N MET A 1 81.22 30.62 38.40
CA MET A 1 80.74 31.24 37.14
C MET A 1 80.05 30.14 36.34
N LYS A 2 78.68 30.17 36.26
CA LYS A 2 77.86 29.20 35.48
C LYS A 2 77.60 29.84 34.11
N GLY A 3 78.15 29.25 33.05
CA GLY A 3 77.90 29.73 31.69
C GLY A 3 76.48 29.42 31.26
N LYS A 4 75.77 30.43 30.84
CA LYS A 4 74.42 30.36 30.29
C LYS A 4 74.56 29.95 28.81
N THR A 5 74.19 28.71 28.46
CA THR A 5 74.07 28.24 27.06
C THR A 5 72.87 28.93 26.44
N GLY A 6 73.14 29.87 25.54
CA GLY A 6 72.14 30.53 24.72
C GLY A 6 71.63 29.51 23.67
N ASN A 7 70.32 29.16 23.74
CA ASN A 7 69.65 28.43 22.65
C ASN A 7 69.56 29.37 21.43
N SER A 8 70.26 29.00 20.37
CA SER A 8 70.14 29.69 19.08
C SER A 8 68.77 29.29 18.47
N GLN A 9 67.87 30.27 18.36
CA GLN A 9 66.60 30.16 17.70
C GLN A 9 66.83 30.21 16.17
N SER A 10 66.74 29.06 15.50
CA SER A 10 66.77 29.00 14.04
C SER A 10 65.40 29.40 13.51
N GLY A 11 65.32 30.44 12.70
CA GLY A 11 64.09 30.87 12.03
C GLY A 11 63.70 29.95 10.87
N PHE A 12 62.42 29.79 10.61
CA PHE A 12 61.90 29.04 9.46
C PHE A 12 62.31 29.71 8.14
N THR A 13 62.64 28.90 7.15
CA THR A 13 62.88 29.39 5.79
C THR A 13 61.56 29.66 5.09
N LEU A 14 61.50 30.59 4.15
CA LEU A 14 60.30 30.92 3.37
C LEU A 14 59.82 29.71 2.58
N VAL A 15 60.68 28.86 2.08
CA VAL A 15 60.38 27.61 1.35
C VAL A 15 59.71 26.58 2.26
N GLU A 16 60.19 26.44 3.51
CA GLU A 16 59.61 25.52 4.48
C GLU A 16 58.18 25.92 4.88
N LEU A 17 57.94 27.23 4.99
CA LEU A 17 56.58 27.77 5.25
C LEU A 17 55.68 27.54 4.04
N MET A 18 56.14 27.73 2.79
CA MET A 18 55.35 27.48 1.60
C MET A 18 54.98 25.98 1.46
N ILE A 19 55.93 25.09 1.73
CA ILE A 19 55.63 23.64 1.72
C ILE A 19 54.62 23.25 2.78
N SER A 20 54.76 23.77 3.98
CA SER A 20 53.86 23.48 5.09
C SER A 20 52.40 23.96 4.80
N VAL A 21 52.25 25.15 4.22
CA VAL A 21 50.93 25.68 3.83
C VAL A 21 50.31 24.86 2.70
N THR A 22 51.09 24.49 1.67
CA THR A 22 50.55 23.69 0.56
C THR A 22 50.16 22.31 1.00
N LEU A 23 50.92 21.63 1.86
CA LEU A 23 50.52 20.33 2.44
C LEU A 23 49.29 20.46 3.33
N GLY A 24 49.21 21.51 4.14
CA GLY A 24 48.05 21.83 4.97
C GLY A 24 46.77 21.98 4.13
N LEU A 25 46.83 22.72 3.02
CA LEU A 25 45.71 22.91 2.10
C LEU A 25 45.24 21.61 1.44
N ILE A 26 46.20 20.74 1.02
CA ILE A 26 45.86 19.45 0.44
C ILE A 26 45.12 18.56 1.44
N ILE A 27 45.63 18.47 2.68
CA ILE A 27 44.99 17.69 3.76
C ILE A 27 43.59 18.26 4.09
N THR A 28 43.47 19.57 4.23
CA THR A 28 42.19 20.20 4.53
C THR A 28 41.19 19.99 3.41
N SER A 29 41.59 20.10 2.14
CA SER A 29 40.73 19.82 0.98
C SER A 29 40.23 18.37 0.97
N SER A 30 41.10 17.41 1.26
CA SER A 30 40.71 16.00 1.38
C SER A 30 39.71 15.73 2.50
N MET A 31 39.90 16.38 3.67
CA MET A 31 38.96 16.27 4.79
C MET A 31 37.58 16.83 4.45
N VAL A 32 37.51 17.97 3.76
CA VAL A 32 36.24 18.56 3.31
C VAL A 32 35.49 17.63 2.34
N GLN A 33 36.21 16.99 1.40
CA GLN A 33 35.62 16.03 0.47
C GLN A 33 35.03 14.83 1.21
N VAL A 34 35.78 14.24 2.16
CA VAL A 34 35.30 13.11 2.98
C VAL A 34 34.09 13.52 3.80
N TYR A 35 34.10 14.69 4.40
CA TYR A 35 32.96 15.22 5.18
C TYR A 35 31.72 15.37 4.31
N GLN A 36 31.82 15.97 3.13
CA GLN A 36 30.70 16.13 2.21
C GLN A 36 30.15 14.78 1.72
N SER A 37 31.05 13.82 1.40
CA SER A 37 30.65 12.47 1.01
C SER A 37 29.91 11.75 2.14
N ASN A 38 30.39 11.85 3.36
CA ASN A 38 29.73 11.26 4.53
C ASN A 38 28.35 11.86 4.78
N ASN A 39 28.20 13.18 4.67
CA ASN A 39 26.91 13.85 4.83
C ASN A 39 25.89 13.37 3.78
N LYS A 40 26.29 13.31 2.50
CA LYS A 40 25.43 12.78 1.42
C LYS A 40 25.01 11.34 1.69
N LEU A 41 25.95 10.50 2.11
CA LEU A 41 25.66 9.10 2.42
C LEU A 41 24.70 8.97 3.63
N GLN A 42 24.89 9.81 4.64
CA GLN A 42 24.02 9.82 5.80
C GLN A 42 22.59 10.23 5.42
N THR A 43 22.41 11.30 4.65
CA THR A 43 21.10 11.74 4.16
C THR A 43 20.42 10.63 3.32
N TYR A 44 21.17 9.99 2.42
CA TYR A 44 20.68 8.86 1.63
C TYR A 44 20.22 7.69 2.51
N ASN A 45 21.00 7.33 3.53
CA ASN A 45 20.64 6.24 4.45
C ASN A 45 19.38 6.56 5.28
N TYR A 46 19.22 7.81 5.69
CA TYR A 46 17.99 8.28 6.37
C TYR A 46 16.78 8.14 5.47
N ALA A 47 16.86 8.65 4.26
CA ALA A 47 15.78 8.56 3.30
C ALA A 47 15.40 7.10 2.98
N LEU A 48 16.40 6.26 2.80
CA LEU A 48 16.18 4.83 2.57
C LEU A 48 15.51 4.14 3.77
N SER A 49 15.89 4.51 4.99
CA SER A 49 15.29 4.00 6.21
C SER A 49 13.82 4.42 6.34
N ASN A 50 13.52 5.71 6.09
CA ASN A 50 12.17 6.25 6.16
C ASN A 50 11.25 5.54 5.16
N ILE A 51 11.64 5.48 3.90
CA ILE A 51 10.84 4.82 2.85
C ILE A 51 10.58 3.33 3.15
N GLN A 52 11.57 2.64 3.75
CA GLN A 52 11.40 1.25 4.18
C GLN A 52 10.46 1.10 5.36
N GLN A 53 10.47 2.04 6.28
CA GLN A 53 9.56 2.07 7.43
C GLN A 53 8.13 2.31 6.95
N ASP A 54 7.91 3.30 6.11
CA ASP A 54 6.61 3.65 5.54
C ASP A 54 6.03 2.51 4.72
N GLY A 55 6.85 1.90 3.85
CA GLY A 55 6.42 0.76 3.05
C GLY A 55 6.06 -0.47 3.89
N ARG A 56 6.80 -0.77 4.94
CA ARG A 56 6.46 -1.88 5.86
C ARG A 56 5.20 -1.57 6.66
N TYR A 57 5.05 -0.34 7.12
CA TYR A 57 3.86 0.09 7.86
C TYR A 57 2.60 -0.07 7.01
N ILE A 58 2.59 0.50 5.82
CA ILE A 58 1.40 0.46 4.97
C ILE A 58 1.05 -0.97 4.50
N ILE A 59 2.07 -1.79 4.15
CA ILE A 59 1.84 -3.19 3.82
C ILE A 59 1.23 -3.94 5.01
N SER A 60 1.70 -3.70 6.23
CA SER A 60 1.17 -4.34 7.42
C SER A 60 -0.28 -3.92 7.70
N ALA A 61 -0.58 -2.63 7.57
CA ALA A 61 -1.92 -2.08 7.76
C ALA A 61 -2.91 -2.63 6.72
N LEU A 62 -2.56 -2.57 5.43
CA LEU A 62 -3.38 -3.12 4.36
C LEU A 62 -3.57 -4.64 4.50
N ARG A 63 -2.52 -5.37 4.86
CA ARG A 63 -2.61 -6.81 5.08
C ARG A 63 -3.62 -7.15 6.16
N GLN A 64 -3.62 -6.42 7.28
CA GLN A 64 -4.56 -6.64 8.38
C GLN A 64 -6.00 -6.46 7.91
N SER A 65 -6.29 -5.37 7.20
CA SER A 65 -7.61 -5.10 6.67
C SER A 65 -8.03 -6.12 5.58
N LEU A 66 -7.13 -6.42 4.64
CA LEU A 66 -7.44 -7.32 3.52
C LEU A 66 -7.55 -8.80 3.94
N MET A 67 -7.02 -9.20 5.08
CA MET A 67 -7.25 -10.53 5.64
C MET A 67 -8.69 -10.73 6.10
N MET A 68 -9.44 -9.64 6.35
CA MET A 68 -10.84 -9.67 6.77
C MET A 68 -11.81 -9.69 5.57
N VAL A 69 -11.31 -9.57 4.34
CA VAL A 69 -12.14 -9.60 3.13
C VAL A 69 -12.98 -10.87 3.07
N GLY A 70 -14.27 -10.72 2.76
CA GLY A 70 -15.24 -11.81 2.72
C GLY A 70 -15.61 -12.38 4.09
N MET A 71 -15.07 -11.82 5.19
CA MET A 71 -15.44 -12.28 6.53
C MET A 71 -16.90 -11.97 6.80
N TYR A 72 -17.63 -12.99 7.22
CA TYR A 72 -18.96 -12.88 7.76
C TYR A 72 -19.23 -14.04 8.73
N ASN A 73 -19.64 -13.71 9.96
CA ASN A 73 -20.00 -14.69 10.98
C ASN A 73 -21.45 -14.51 11.40
N GLU A 74 -22.34 -15.31 10.84
CA GLU A 74 -23.77 -15.27 11.12
C GLU A 74 -24.13 -15.65 12.57
N PHE A 75 -23.21 -16.30 13.28
CA PHE A 75 -23.39 -16.73 14.68
C PHE A 75 -22.82 -15.72 15.68
N SER A 76 -22.24 -14.60 15.22
CA SER A 76 -21.74 -13.58 16.13
C SER A 76 -22.84 -13.00 16.99
N ALA A 77 -22.57 -12.88 18.28
CA ALA A 77 -23.49 -12.27 19.25
C ALA A 77 -23.65 -10.76 19.02
N ASN A 78 -22.66 -10.13 18.39
CA ASN A 78 -22.64 -8.69 18.14
C ASN A 78 -23.19 -8.33 16.75
N LEU A 79 -23.54 -9.31 15.94
CA LEU A 79 -24.06 -9.06 14.59
C LEU A 79 -25.38 -8.33 14.66
N ASP A 80 -25.46 -7.18 14.00
CA ASP A 80 -26.74 -6.48 13.80
C ASP A 80 -27.64 -7.33 12.88
N ARG A 81 -28.83 -7.69 13.39
CA ARG A 81 -29.78 -8.60 12.74
C ARG A 81 -31.01 -7.86 12.18
N SER A 82 -30.86 -6.59 11.83
CA SER A 82 -31.94 -5.79 11.23
C SER A 82 -32.21 -6.19 9.76
N VAL A 83 -31.36 -7.01 9.17
CA VAL A 83 -31.50 -7.57 7.81
C VAL A 83 -31.43 -9.09 7.86
N ASP A 84 -31.75 -9.74 6.72
CA ASP A 84 -31.54 -11.17 6.55
C ASP A 84 -30.05 -11.49 6.53
N VAL A 85 -29.59 -12.13 7.60
CA VAL A 85 -28.15 -12.39 7.83
C VAL A 85 -27.59 -13.45 6.87
N GLU A 86 -28.41 -14.40 6.42
CA GLU A 86 -27.97 -15.43 5.47
C GLU A 86 -27.73 -14.82 4.09
N ILE A 87 -28.67 -13.99 3.62
CA ILE A 87 -28.54 -13.29 2.33
C ILE A 87 -27.38 -12.30 2.37
N GLU A 88 -27.20 -11.58 3.49
CA GLU A 88 -26.08 -10.65 3.65
C GLU A 88 -24.74 -11.39 3.65
N GLY A 89 -24.63 -12.47 4.41
CA GLY A 89 -23.41 -13.27 4.49
C GLY A 89 -23.01 -13.89 3.16
N ARG A 90 -24.00 -14.39 2.40
CA ARG A 90 -23.77 -14.88 1.03
C ARG A 90 -23.24 -13.75 0.15
N PHE A 91 -23.88 -12.61 0.13
CA PHE A 91 -23.45 -11.47 -0.69
C PHE A 91 -21.98 -11.07 -0.40
N ILE A 92 -21.59 -10.95 0.87
CA ILE A 92 -20.23 -10.57 1.27
C ILE A 92 -19.19 -11.63 0.82
N LYS A 93 -19.53 -12.91 0.93
CA LYS A 93 -18.64 -14.01 0.53
C LYS A 93 -18.54 -14.16 -0.99
N ASP A 94 -19.66 -13.95 -1.69
CA ASP A 94 -19.72 -14.07 -3.15
C ASP A 94 -19.10 -12.87 -3.87
N HIS A 95 -19.07 -11.70 -3.22
CA HIS A 95 -18.49 -10.46 -3.74
C HIS A 95 -17.39 -9.93 -2.81
N PRO A 96 -16.30 -10.68 -2.57
CA PRO A 96 -15.22 -10.24 -1.68
C PRO A 96 -14.54 -8.96 -2.18
N VAL A 97 -14.48 -8.82 -3.50
CA VAL A 97 -14.07 -7.61 -4.23
C VAL A 97 -15.28 -7.07 -4.96
N VAL A 98 -15.53 -5.78 -4.80
CA VAL A 98 -16.68 -5.10 -5.41
C VAL A 98 -16.35 -4.71 -6.84
N LEU A 99 -17.27 -5.00 -7.76
CA LEU A 99 -17.24 -4.53 -9.14
C LEU A 99 -18.24 -3.38 -9.34
N GLU A 100 -18.07 -2.63 -10.42
CA GLU A 100 -19.07 -1.64 -10.81
C GLU A 100 -20.42 -2.34 -11.04
N ALA A 101 -21.50 -1.69 -10.64
CA ALA A 101 -22.89 -2.16 -10.65
C ALA A 101 -23.26 -3.23 -9.58
N ASP A 102 -22.37 -3.64 -8.69
CA ASP A 102 -22.71 -4.52 -7.57
C ASP A 102 -23.67 -3.82 -6.57
N PHE A 103 -23.58 -2.51 -6.46
CA PHE A 103 -24.40 -1.72 -5.56
C PHE A 103 -25.45 -0.87 -6.30
N ALA A 104 -26.71 -1.03 -5.90
CA ALA A 104 -27.84 -0.36 -6.55
C ALA A 104 -27.84 1.16 -6.36
N LEU A 105 -27.40 1.65 -5.18
CA LEU A 105 -27.40 3.09 -4.88
C LEU A 105 -26.15 3.83 -5.33
N GLU A 106 -25.02 3.12 -5.47
CA GLU A 106 -23.77 3.68 -6.02
C GLU A 106 -23.17 2.75 -7.08
N PRO A 107 -23.76 2.68 -8.28
CA PRO A 107 -23.35 1.71 -9.31
C PRO A 107 -21.96 2.00 -9.90
N THR A 108 -21.38 3.15 -9.64
CA THR A 108 -20.02 3.51 -10.07
C THR A 108 -18.94 3.13 -9.06
N LEU A 109 -19.36 2.70 -7.84
CA LEU A 109 -18.44 2.21 -6.83
C LEU A 109 -17.99 0.80 -7.19
N GLY A 110 -16.70 0.61 -7.32
CA GLY A 110 -16.11 -0.68 -7.64
C GLY A 110 -14.61 -0.59 -7.82
N SER A 111 -13.96 -1.73 -7.80
CA SER A 111 -12.53 -1.83 -8.07
C SER A 111 -12.25 -1.56 -9.55
N LYS A 112 -11.26 -0.69 -9.83
CA LYS A 112 -10.97 -0.20 -11.19
C LYS A 112 -9.49 -0.34 -11.50
N GLU A 113 -9.24 -0.70 -12.74
CA GLU A 113 -7.91 -0.63 -13.35
C GLU A 113 -7.62 0.80 -13.80
N GLY A 114 -6.49 1.34 -13.40
CA GLY A 114 -5.99 2.63 -13.91
C GLY A 114 -5.53 2.50 -15.36
N THR A 115 -5.89 3.47 -16.21
CA THR A 115 -5.45 3.46 -17.61
C THR A 115 -3.96 3.78 -17.73
N GLY A 116 -3.19 2.90 -18.36
CA GLY A 116 -1.75 3.06 -18.56
C GLY A 116 -0.97 2.96 -17.26
N SER A 117 -0.33 4.03 -16.83
CA SER A 117 0.42 4.12 -15.56
C SER A 117 -0.35 4.81 -14.43
N ASN A 118 -1.66 5.04 -14.60
CA ASN A 118 -2.49 5.60 -13.54
C ASN A 118 -2.71 4.57 -12.41
N PRO A 119 -2.96 5.04 -11.18
CA PRO A 119 -3.23 4.16 -10.06
C PRO A 119 -4.58 3.46 -10.19
N ASP A 120 -4.64 2.24 -9.65
CA ASP A 120 -5.87 1.48 -9.50
C ASP A 120 -6.66 1.93 -8.28
N SER A 121 -7.91 1.49 -8.20
CA SER A 121 -8.69 1.52 -6.96
C SER A 121 -9.14 0.12 -6.57
N LEU A 122 -9.25 -0.11 -5.27
CA LEU A 122 -9.65 -1.39 -4.68
C LEU A 122 -10.84 -1.17 -3.75
N VAL A 123 -11.94 -1.88 -4.01
CA VAL A 123 -13.12 -1.88 -3.15
C VAL A 123 -13.40 -3.29 -2.67
N ILE A 124 -13.56 -3.46 -1.36
CA ILE A 124 -13.70 -4.75 -0.69
C ILE A 124 -14.90 -4.79 0.24
N ASN A 125 -15.50 -5.96 0.36
CA ASN A 125 -16.59 -6.28 1.28
C ASN A 125 -16.10 -7.08 2.48
N MET A 126 -16.60 -6.73 3.67
CA MET A 126 -16.39 -7.48 4.90
C MET A 126 -17.47 -7.18 5.93
N MET A 127 -17.51 -7.95 7.00
CA MET A 127 -18.22 -7.63 8.23
C MET A 127 -17.20 -7.09 9.23
N ASP A 128 -17.49 -5.94 9.82
CA ASP A 128 -16.66 -5.35 10.87
C ASP A 128 -17.54 -4.49 11.81
N VAL A 129 -16.98 -4.04 12.92
CA VAL A 129 -17.61 -3.09 13.85
C VAL A 129 -17.50 -1.64 13.36
N ASP A 130 -16.43 -1.34 12.61
CA ASP A 130 -16.13 -0.02 12.07
C ASP A 130 -15.57 -0.15 10.64
N SER A 131 -15.77 0.89 9.85
CA SER A 131 -15.08 1.01 8.55
C SER A 131 -13.61 1.35 8.72
N CYS A 132 -12.83 1.33 7.63
CA CYS A 132 -11.42 1.76 7.64
C CYS A 132 -11.23 3.23 8.10
N THR A 133 -12.29 4.00 8.21
CA THR A 133 -12.27 5.38 8.70
C THR A 133 -12.66 5.49 10.19
N GLY A 134 -12.95 4.37 10.85
CA GLY A 134 -13.45 4.33 12.22
C GLY A 134 -14.91 4.78 12.36
N SER A 135 -15.67 4.74 11.27
CA SER A 135 -17.12 5.06 11.30
C SER A 135 -17.93 3.79 11.47
N ASN A 136 -18.88 3.81 12.40
CA ASN A 136 -19.89 2.78 12.62
C ASN A 136 -21.22 3.07 11.90
N PHE A 137 -21.34 4.15 11.12
CA PHE A 137 -22.52 4.53 10.32
C PHE A 137 -23.85 4.48 11.10
N ASP A 138 -23.86 4.97 12.34
CA ASP A 138 -25.00 4.99 13.27
C ASP A 138 -25.50 3.60 13.71
N PHE A 139 -24.71 2.53 13.53
CA PHE A 139 -24.96 1.28 14.22
C PHE A 139 -24.60 1.40 15.71
N ALA A 140 -25.17 0.53 16.53
CA ALA A 140 -24.86 0.54 17.96
C ALA A 140 -23.36 0.21 18.18
N ASP A 141 -22.75 0.84 19.19
CA ASP A 141 -21.33 0.63 19.50
C ASP A 141 -21.01 -0.86 19.70
N GLY A 142 -20.01 -1.34 18.99
CA GLY A 142 -19.59 -2.73 19.01
C GLY A 142 -20.47 -3.69 18.19
N SER A 143 -21.48 -3.19 17.48
CA SER A 143 -22.26 -4.02 16.55
C SER A 143 -21.45 -4.29 15.28
N GLU A 144 -21.48 -5.52 14.82
CA GLU A 144 -20.91 -5.94 13.55
C GLU A 144 -21.93 -5.78 12.43
N PHE A 145 -21.51 -5.23 11.32
CA PHE A 145 -22.36 -4.96 10.15
C PHE A 145 -21.58 -5.08 8.85
N HIS A 146 -22.29 -5.05 7.70
CA HIS A 146 -21.68 -5.06 6.39
C HIS A 146 -20.96 -3.75 6.10
N THR A 147 -19.63 -3.79 6.06
CA THR A 147 -18.74 -2.66 5.79
C THR A 147 -18.10 -2.82 4.42
N VAL A 148 -18.01 -1.72 3.67
CA VAL A 148 -17.33 -1.64 2.38
C VAL A 148 -16.21 -0.63 2.50
N ASN A 149 -14.99 -1.04 2.17
CA ASN A 149 -13.81 -0.18 2.22
C ASN A 149 -13.23 0.01 0.82
N GLU A 150 -13.06 1.28 0.44
CA GLU A 150 -12.47 1.72 -0.82
C GLU A 150 -11.05 2.27 -0.56
N TYR A 151 -10.06 1.72 -1.24
CA TYR A 151 -8.67 2.18 -1.23
C TYR A 151 -8.34 2.79 -2.58
N PHE A 152 -7.87 4.02 -2.57
CA PHE A 152 -7.55 4.77 -3.79
C PHE A 152 -6.46 5.79 -3.55
N LEU A 153 -5.84 6.23 -4.63
CA LEU A 153 -4.84 7.29 -4.60
C LEU A 153 -5.50 8.63 -4.92
N ASP A 154 -5.32 9.61 -4.03
CA ASP A 154 -5.71 11.00 -4.20
C ASP A 154 -4.43 11.83 -4.34
N GLU A 155 -4.11 12.26 -5.56
CA GLU A 155 -2.80 12.81 -5.93
C GLU A 155 -1.65 11.85 -5.58
N THR A 156 -0.96 12.10 -4.47
CA THR A 156 0.14 11.26 -3.95
C THR A 156 -0.16 10.69 -2.57
N THR A 157 -1.42 10.70 -2.16
CA THR A 157 -1.84 10.19 -0.85
C THR A 157 -2.70 8.95 -1.03
N LEU A 158 -2.26 7.82 -0.49
CA LEU A 158 -3.11 6.63 -0.39
C LEU A 158 -4.16 6.86 0.69
N ARG A 159 -5.43 6.77 0.30
CA ARG A 159 -6.57 7.02 1.16
C ARG A 159 -7.45 5.80 1.29
N CYS A 160 -8.18 5.74 2.39
CA CYS A 160 -9.31 4.83 2.54
C CYS A 160 -10.59 5.60 2.77
N ARG A 161 -11.67 5.14 2.15
CA ARG A 161 -13.04 5.59 2.40
C ARG A 161 -13.90 4.41 2.80
N GLY A 162 -14.61 4.54 3.92
CA GLY A 162 -15.57 3.56 4.36
C GLY A 162 -16.99 3.88 3.85
N HIS A 163 -17.74 2.83 3.58
CA HIS A 163 -19.14 2.93 3.17
C HIS A 163 -19.99 1.92 3.97
N ASP A 164 -21.26 2.27 4.22
CA ASP A 164 -22.24 1.36 4.78
C ASP A 164 -22.77 0.42 3.68
N GLY A 165 -22.37 -0.86 3.72
CA GLY A 165 -22.76 -1.83 2.71
C GLY A 165 -24.26 -2.10 2.64
N ARG A 166 -24.99 -1.96 3.76
CA ARG A 166 -26.45 -2.10 3.77
C ARG A 166 -27.15 -0.93 3.10
N PHE A 167 -26.63 0.29 3.32
CA PHE A 167 -27.12 1.46 2.59
C PHE A 167 -26.86 1.30 1.09
N LEU A 168 -25.66 0.95 0.69
CA LEU A 168 -25.31 0.76 -0.73
C LEU A 168 -26.22 -0.27 -1.44
N ARG A 169 -26.66 -1.30 -0.72
CA ARG A 169 -27.60 -2.32 -1.20
C ARG A 169 -29.08 -1.90 -1.12
N GLY A 170 -29.39 -0.70 -0.57
CA GLY A 170 -30.77 -0.25 -0.38
C GLY A 170 -31.51 -0.93 0.76
N LEU A 171 -30.81 -1.58 1.69
CA LEU A 171 -31.38 -2.26 2.85
C LEU A 171 -31.56 -1.35 4.07
N LYS A 172 -30.98 -0.15 4.03
CA LYS A 172 -31.06 0.87 5.05
C LYS A 172 -31.40 2.22 4.41
N PRO A 173 -32.37 2.98 4.95
CA PRO A 173 -32.85 4.22 4.31
C PRO A 173 -31.86 5.37 4.41
N ASN A 174 -31.03 5.40 5.46
CA ASN A 174 -30.04 6.42 5.70
C ASN A 174 -28.67 5.76 5.87
N GLY A 175 -27.73 6.18 5.11
CA GLY A 175 -26.34 5.76 5.18
C GLY A 175 -25.49 6.83 4.52
N ALA A 176 -24.27 6.94 4.92
CA ALA A 176 -23.34 7.88 4.33
C ALA A 176 -22.09 7.12 3.85
N SER A 177 -21.56 7.54 2.72
CA SER A 177 -20.15 7.32 2.45
C SER A 177 -19.37 8.13 3.46
N GLY A 178 -18.49 7.50 4.21
CA GLY A 178 -17.62 8.19 5.15
C GLY A 178 -16.69 9.18 4.43
N GLN A 179 -16.17 10.14 5.19
CA GLN A 179 -15.03 10.92 4.69
C GLN A 179 -13.83 9.99 4.53
N SER A 180 -12.98 10.25 3.54
CA SER A 180 -11.75 9.48 3.38
C SER A 180 -10.69 9.90 4.39
N VAL A 181 -9.90 8.93 4.86
CA VAL A 181 -8.72 9.16 5.71
C VAL A 181 -7.45 8.88 4.93
N ALA A 182 -6.40 9.66 5.18
CA ALA A 182 -5.08 9.40 4.64
C ALA A 182 -4.44 8.23 5.38
N LEU A 183 -3.92 7.26 4.63
CA LEU A 183 -3.19 6.12 5.17
C LEU A 183 -1.68 6.32 5.06
N LEU A 184 -1.22 6.85 3.93
CA LEU A 184 0.18 7.15 3.66
C LEU A 184 0.30 8.24 2.60
N GLU A 185 1.19 9.20 2.82
CA GLU A 185 1.57 10.22 1.85
C GLU A 185 2.76 9.76 0.98
N ASN A 186 3.04 10.51 -0.08
CA ASN A 186 4.15 10.23 -1.02
C ASN A 186 4.07 8.87 -1.73
N VAL A 187 2.87 8.37 -1.93
CA VAL A 187 2.57 7.20 -2.77
C VAL A 187 2.30 7.69 -4.19
N HIS A 188 3.17 7.36 -5.12
CA HIS A 188 3.10 7.83 -6.51
C HIS A 188 2.38 6.86 -7.46
N ASN A 189 2.20 5.62 -7.03
CA ASN A 189 1.37 4.66 -7.76
C ASN A 189 0.87 3.55 -6.84
N PHE A 190 -0.29 3.00 -7.14
CA PHE A 190 -0.94 1.90 -6.45
C PHE A 190 -1.54 0.96 -7.49
N GLN A 191 -1.09 -0.29 -7.51
CA GLN A 191 -1.50 -1.28 -8.50
C GLN A 191 -2.01 -2.54 -7.82
N VAL A 192 -3.05 -3.14 -8.39
CA VAL A 192 -3.75 -4.29 -7.82
C VAL A 192 -3.95 -5.38 -8.86
N LEU A 193 -3.58 -6.62 -8.54
CA LEU A 193 -3.98 -7.79 -9.30
C LEU A 193 -4.81 -8.72 -8.43
N TYR A 194 -5.79 -9.33 -9.03
CA TYR A 194 -6.75 -10.22 -8.38
C TYR A 194 -6.43 -11.66 -8.71
N GLY A 195 -6.26 -12.47 -7.67
CA GLY A 195 -6.03 -13.89 -7.80
C GLY A 195 -7.35 -14.63 -7.89
N ILE A 196 -7.65 -15.19 -9.06
CA ILE A 196 -8.85 -15.97 -9.29
C ILE A 196 -8.58 -17.45 -9.09
N SER A 197 -9.58 -18.16 -8.56
CA SER A 197 -9.63 -19.62 -8.49
C SER A 197 -10.57 -20.14 -9.56
N GLN A 198 -10.06 -20.98 -10.45
CA GLN A 198 -10.89 -21.67 -11.44
C GLN A 198 -10.82 -23.18 -11.19
N PRO A 199 -11.93 -23.90 -11.35
CA PRO A 199 -11.93 -25.35 -11.22
C PRO A 199 -10.93 -25.98 -12.19
N THR A 200 -10.03 -26.81 -11.68
CA THR A 200 -9.13 -27.61 -12.51
C THR A 200 -9.65 -29.04 -12.55
N ALA A 201 -9.98 -29.52 -13.73
CA ALA A 201 -10.59 -30.84 -13.92
C ALA A 201 -11.89 -31.07 -13.13
N GLY A 202 -12.69 -30.00 -12.91
CA GLY A 202 -13.94 -30.06 -12.16
C GLY A 202 -13.78 -30.04 -10.63
N VAL A 203 -12.56 -29.86 -10.13
CA VAL A 203 -12.28 -29.75 -8.69
C VAL A 203 -11.95 -28.28 -8.35
N GLU A 204 -12.72 -27.70 -7.47
CA GLU A 204 -12.41 -26.39 -6.87
C GLU A 204 -11.33 -26.56 -5.81
N THR A 205 -10.21 -25.89 -6.00
CA THR A 205 -9.04 -26.04 -5.10
C THR A 205 -8.90 -24.88 -4.12
N GLY A 206 -9.63 -23.78 -4.33
CA GLY A 206 -9.43 -22.53 -3.58
C GLY A 206 -8.05 -21.90 -3.76
N ALA A 207 -7.23 -22.48 -4.64
CA ALA A 207 -5.90 -21.96 -4.96
C ALA A 207 -5.97 -20.92 -6.08
N VAL A 208 -5.10 -19.93 -6.04
CA VAL A 208 -4.97 -18.97 -7.14
C VAL A 208 -4.46 -19.67 -8.38
N THR A 209 -5.26 -19.66 -9.44
CA THR A 209 -4.91 -20.24 -10.75
C THR A 209 -4.32 -19.20 -11.70
N SER A 210 -4.76 -17.93 -11.60
CA SER A 210 -4.21 -16.84 -12.38
C SER A 210 -4.37 -15.49 -11.66
N TRP A 211 -3.53 -14.53 -12.06
CA TRP A 211 -3.60 -13.16 -11.60
C TRP A 211 -4.09 -12.28 -12.74
N ILE A 212 -5.14 -11.50 -12.49
CA ILE A 212 -5.77 -10.64 -13.50
C ILE A 212 -6.02 -9.24 -12.96
N SER A 213 -6.14 -8.26 -13.84
CA SER A 213 -6.48 -6.88 -13.55
C SER A 213 -7.99 -6.69 -13.34
N ALA A 214 -8.39 -5.56 -12.75
CA ALA A 214 -9.78 -5.27 -12.41
C ALA A 214 -10.71 -5.27 -13.63
N ASP A 215 -10.25 -4.76 -14.78
CA ASP A 215 -11.00 -4.71 -16.04
C ASP A 215 -11.39 -6.07 -16.58
N ARG A 216 -10.67 -7.12 -16.19
CA ARG A 216 -10.93 -8.51 -16.60
C ARG A 216 -11.81 -9.29 -15.64
N LEU A 217 -12.03 -8.80 -14.41
CA LEU A 217 -12.79 -9.53 -13.40
C LEU A 217 -14.21 -9.88 -13.85
N VAL A 218 -14.87 -8.95 -14.57
CA VAL A 218 -16.25 -9.14 -15.07
C VAL A 218 -16.38 -10.41 -15.92
N ALA A 219 -15.33 -10.79 -16.66
CA ALA A 219 -15.33 -12.00 -17.50
C ALA A 219 -15.28 -13.31 -16.68
N PHE A 220 -15.01 -13.22 -15.37
CA PHE A 220 -14.87 -14.37 -14.47
C PHE A 220 -16.00 -14.47 -13.45
N VAL A 221 -17.02 -13.59 -13.53
CA VAL A 221 -18.23 -13.71 -12.71
C VAL A 221 -18.93 -15.02 -13.05
N ASN A 222 -19.20 -15.84 -12.04
CA ASN A 222 -19.88 -17.12 -12.20
C ASN A 222 -21.36 -16.94 -12.61
N ALA A 223 -22.01 -18.03 -13.04
CA ALA A 223 -23.42 -17.99 -13.45
C ALA A 223 -24.38 -17.62 -12.30
N ASP A 224 -24.00 -17.85 -11.06
CA ASP A 224 -24.73 -17.46 -9.85
C ASP A 224 -24.44 -16.01 -9.41
N GLY A 225 -23.57 -15.29 -10.12
CA GLY A 225 -23.16 -13.94 -9.81
C GLY A 225 -21.93 -13.83 -8.90
N SER A 226 -21.45 -14.94 -8.35
CA SER A 226 -20.28 -14.91 -7.45
C SER A 226 -18.97 -14.62 -8.20
N LEU A 227 -18.02 -14.01 -7.49
CA LEU A 227 -16.71 -13.65 -8.03
C LEU A 227 -15.64 -14.57 -7.42
N PRO A 228 -14.96 -15.43 -8.20
CA PRO A 228 -14.02 -16.41 -7.68
C PRO A 228 -12.65 -15.81 -7.31
N VAL A 229 -12.64 -14.64 -6.65
CA VAL A 229 -11.41 -14.00 -6.17
C VAL A 229 -11.02 -14.55 -4.81
N VAL A 230 -9.85 -15.17 -4.76
CA VAL A 230 -9.31 -15.82 -3.55
C VAL A 230 -8.05 -15.14 -3.02
N GLY A 231 -7.62 -14.04 -3.63
CA GLY A 231 -6.46 -13.28 -3.16
C GLY A 231 -6.20 -12.02 -3.97
N ILE A 232 -5.35 -11.18 -3.42
CA ILE A 232 -4.95 -9.90 -4.00
C ILE A 232 -3.43 -9.81 -3.98
N LYS A 233 -2.86 -9.28 -5.05
CA LYS A 233 -1.47 -8.85 -5.12
C LYS A 233 -1.45 -7.34 -5.26
N LEU A 234 -0.74 -6.67 -4.34
CA LEU A 234 -0.62 -5.21 -4.29
C LEU A 234 0.81 -4.79 -4.58
N ALA A 235 0.96 -3.70 -5.30
CA ALA A 235 2.21 -2.96 -5.41
C ALA A 235 1.99 -1.47 -5.17
N MET A 236 2.90 -0.86 -4.45
CA MET A 236 2.91 0.58 -4.17
C MET A 236 4.26 1.15 -4.53
N LEU A 237 4.25 2.30 -5.21
CA LEU A 237 5.43 3.09 -5.48
C LEU A 237 5.48 4.25 -4.50
N ILE A 238 6.45 4.23 -3.60
CA ILE A 238 6.62 5.25 -2.57
C ILE A 238 7.85 6.07 -2.90
N LYS A 239 7.74 7.39 -2.80
CA LYS A 239 8.83 8.36 -2.94
C LYS A 239 9.27 8.83 -1.56
N ASN A 240 10.55 9.10 -1.39
CA ASN A 240 11.04 9.80 -0.21
C ASN A 240 10.76 11.30 -0.31
N ASP A 241 10.38 11.90 0.80
CA ASP A 241 10.04 13.33 0.90
C ASP A 241 11.27 14.27 0.86
N ASP A 242 12.45 13.73 1.18
CA ASP A 242 13.68 14.51 1.14
C ASP A 242 14.14 14.76 -0.31
N ASP A 243 14.63 15.96 -0.61
CA ASP A 243 15.23 16.36 -1.89
C ASP A 243 16.56 15.64 -2.16
N ILE A 244 16.50 14.33 -2.30
CA ILE A 244 17.66 13.52 -2.63
C ILE A 244 17.68 13.29 -4.13
N VAL A 245 18.63 13.92 -4.79
CA VAL A 245 18.88 13.71 -6.22
C VAL A 245 19.68 12.44 -6.42
N ILE A 246 19.09 11.47 -7.12
CA ILE A 246 19.75 10.25 -7.56
C ILE A 246 19.91 10.32 -9.07
N GLU A 247 21.13 10.49 -9.55
CA GLU A 247 21.48 10.62 -10.98
C GLU A 247 21.09 9.41 -11.86
N ASN A 248 20.33 8.44 -11.38
CA ASN A 248 19.95 7.24 -12.11
C ASN A 248 18.43 7.09 -12.17
N THR A 249 17.86 7.49 -13.29
CA THR A 249 16.47 7.20 -13.65
C THR A 249 16.32 5.69 -13.92
N ARG A 250 16.07 4.91 -12.88
CA ARG A 250 15.75 3.49 -13.02
C ARG A 250 14.29 3.32 -13.37
N SER A 251 14.01 2.65 -14.48
CA SER A 251 12.66 2.19 -14.71
C SER A 251 12.29 1.10 -13.68
N LEU A 252 11.19 1.30 -12.98
CA LEU A 252 10.66 0.42 -11.95
C LEU A 252 9.51 -0.39 -12.55
N LYS A 253 9.46 -1.70 -12.23
CA LYS A 253 8.34 -2.57 -12.59
C LYS A 253 7.45 -2.77 -11.38
N MET A 254 6.13 -2.76 -11.60
CA MET A 254 5.12 -3.05 -10.60
C MET A 254 4.20 -4.15 -11.14
N LEU A 255 4.09 -5.28 -10.43
CA LEU A 255 3.19 -6.40 -10.75
C LEU A 255 3.19 -6.87 -12.20
N GLY A 256 4.27 -6.64 -12.94
CA GLY A 256 4.35 -6.99 -14.36
C GLY A 256 3.78 -5.94 -15.32
N HIS A 257 3.21 -4.86 -14.82
CA HIS A 257 2.82 -3.70 -15.60
C HIS A 257 4.03 -2.94 -16.13
N ASP A 258 3.79 -2.05 -17.11
CA ASP A 258 4.82 -1.30 -17.80
C ASP A 258 5.72 -0.55 -16.83
N LYS A 259 6.98 -0.40 -17.23
CA LYS A 259 8.02 0.27 -16.47
C LYS A 259 7.57 1.68 -16.07
N PHE A 260 7.42 1.93 -14.78
CA PHE A 260 7.29 3.29 -14.28
C PHE A 260 8.65 3.97 -14.36
N THR A 261 8.70 5.10 -15.06
CA THR A 261 9.90 5.95 -15.11
C THR A 261 9.57 7.22 -14.35
N PRO A 262 10.19 7.47 -13.18
CA PRO A 262 10.00 8.72 -12.45
C PRO A 262 10.29 9.93 -13.35
N SER A 263 9.52 10.98 -13.19
CA SER A 263 9.74 12.25 -13.92
C SER A 263 10.78 13.14 -13.26
N ASP A 264 11.25 12.77 -12.07
CA ASP A 264 12.25 13.49 -11.29
C ASP A 264 13.35 12.54 -10.76
N ASP A 265 14.41 13.12 -10.23
CA ASP A 265 15.57 12.39 -9.69
C ASP A 265 15.37 11.95 -8.23
N GLY A 266 14.13 11.78 -7.76
CA GLY A 266 13.82 11.37 -6.39
C GLY A 266 14.17 9.90 -6.08
N LEU A 267 14.25 9.57 -4.80
CA LEU A 267 14.40 8.19 -4.34
C LEU A 267 13.03 7.50 -4.30
N TYR A 268 12.82 6.53 -5.18
CA TYR A 268 11.60 5.72 -5.28
C TYR A 268 11.85 4.27 -4.89
N ARG A 269 10.86 3.64 -4.27
CA ARG A 269 10.87 2.21 -3.95
C ARG A 269 9.51 1.59 -4.23
N VAL A 270 9.54 0.40 -4.82
CA VAL A 270 8.35 -0.45 -5.01
C VAL A 270 8.26 -1.41 -3.83
N PHE A 271 7.06 -1.49 -3.25
CA PHE A 271 6.71 -2.46 -2.23
C PHE A 271 5.57 -3.34 -2.75
N GLU A 272 5.78 -4.64 -2.74
CA GLU A 272 4.81 -5.62 -3.22
C GLU A 272 4.44 -6.59 -2.11
N THR A 273 3.17 -7.01 -2.09
CA THR A 273 2.69 -8.05 -1.18
C THR A 273 1.61 -8.89 -1.85
N VAL A 274 1.48 -10.13 -1.39
CA VAL A 274 0.41 -11.05 -1.78
C VAL A 274 -0.38 -11.41 -0.54
N ILE A 275 -1.70 -11.31 -0.64
CA ILE A 275 -2.64 -11.64 0.44
C ILE A 275 -3.65 -12.62 -0.13
N VAL A 276 -3.76 -13.78 0.51
CA VAL A 276 -4.76 -14.80 0.18
C VAL A 276 -5.93 -14.64 1.16
N PHE A 277 -7.13 -14.60 0.64
CA PHE A 277 -8.34 -14.50 1.43
C PHE A 277 -8.64 -15.82 2.12
N ARG A 278 -8.98 -15.78 3.40
CA ARG A 278 -9.30 -16.96 4.21
C ARG A 278 -10.80 -17.20 4.34
N ASN A 279 -11.60 -16.17 4.07
CA ASN A 279 -13.01 -16.14 4.41
C ASN A 279 -13.93 -16.36 3.20
N VAL A 280 -13.37 -16.46 2.00
CA VAL A 280 -14.09 -16.61 0.73
C VAL A 280 -14.15 -18.07 0.24
N TRP A 281 -13.91 -19.05 1.12
CA TRP A 281 -14.04 -20.45 0.76
C TRP A 281 -15.51 -20.79 0.55
N HIS A 282 -15.86 -21.08 -0.69
CA HIS A 282 -17.09 -21.81 -0.95
C HIS A 282 -16.86 -23.26 -0.49
N GLU A 283 -17.68 -23.75 0.43
CA GLU A 283 -17.72 -25.17 0.71
C GLU A 283 -17.94 -25.88 -0.62
N VAL A 284 -16.99 -26.72 -1.01
CA VAL A 284 -17.22 -27.73 -2.03
C VAL A 284 -18.36 -28.58 -1.48
N THR A 285 -19.59 -28.27 -1.89
CA THR A 285 -20.70 -29.20 -1.69
C THR A 285 -20.30 -30.44 -2.45
N ALA A 286 -19.77 -31.42 -1.72
CA ALA A 286 -19.64 -32.78 -2.26
C ALA A 286 -21.04 -33.18 -2.72
N GLY A 287 -21.28 -33.08 -4.01
CA GLY A 287 -22.51 -33.50 -4.62
C GLY A 287 -22.72 -34.94 -4.24
N GLY A 288 -23.82 -35.20 -3.48
CA GLY A 288 -24.32 -36.53 -3.22
C GLY A 288 -24.88 -37.17 -4.47
#